data_a10e4bbd94f254d3d1bda6918d6aeaff
#
_entry.id   a10e4bbd94f254d3d1bda6918d6aeaff
#
_cell.length_a   1.000
_cell.length_b   1.000
_cell.length_c   1.000
_cell.angle_alpha   90.00
_cell.angle_beta   90.00
_cell.angle_gamma   90.00
#
_symmetry.space_group_name_H-M   'P 1'
#
loop_
_entity.id
_entity.type
_entity.pdbx_description
1 polymer ?
#
loop_
_entity_poly.entity_id
_entity_poly.type
_entity_poly.pdbx_seq_one_letter_code
_entity_poly.pdbx_strand_id
1 'polypeptide(L)'
;MIADFHNDYLTDKDFRKILISYNDSENAIVGAIFKKADYVYTKNLLNEFLKIRKRNLYFAFEDFSYEEDMFNLIHGLLYFNPIYVGLTWNYENNLAYGSYCDGKIKKRGKEVIKALKNRGIYLDVSHLCEKSFYDAFNYTDKIICSHTCFYDLNNHPRNIKYGQIKEIVSSGGIIGLTFYKPFLTSKQVADVYDVYKHIDYFVQNFGAENLALGTDFYGCEEFPSGFSDYSFEDILKDYLLKKGYDIDDVERILYKNLSEFLDKRKQF
;
A
#
# COMPACT_ATOMS: atom_id res chain seq x y z
N MET A 1 7.75 -6.47 -16.12
CA MET A 1 6.60 -5.58 -15.85
C MET A 1 6.21 -5.70 -14.38
N ILE A 2 6.06 -4.59 -13.67
CA ILE A 2 5.79 -4.52 -12.24
C ILE A 2 4.43 -3.87 -12.00
N ALA A 3 3.72 -4.34 -10.98
CA ALA A 3 2.61 -3.61 -10.37
C ALA A 3 2.97 -3.27 -8.92
N ASP A 4 2.98 -1.97 -8.60
CA ASP A 4 3.40 -1.42 -7.30
C ASP A 4 2.21 -0.79 -6.58
N PHE A 5 1.86 -1.35 -5.43
CA PHE A 5 0.67 -0.98 -4.68
C PHE A 5 0.86 0.27 -3.82
N HIS A 6 2.11 0.64 -3.52
CA HIS A 6 2.44 1.81 -2.70
C HIS A 6 3.77 2.42 -3.11
N ASN A 7 3.72 3.70 -3.47
CA ASN A 7 4.88 4.47 -3.90
C ASN A 7 4.63 5.97 -3.65
N ASP A 8 5.49 6.63 -2.92
CA ASP A 8 5.27 8.01 -2.44
C ASP A 8 5.67 9.12 -3.43
N TYR A 9 5.89 8.78 -4.71
CA TYR A 9 6.35 9.77 -5.70
C TYR A 9 5.46 11.01 -5.82
N LEU A 10 4.16 10.91 -5.49
CA LEU A 10 3.24 12.05 -5.56
C LEU A 10 3.52 13.12 -4.49
N THR A 11 4.19 12.76 -3.40
CA THR A 11 4.62 13.70 -2.36
C THR A 11 6.06 14.15 -2.51
N ASP A 12 6.80 13.62 -3.50
CA ASP A 12 8.14 14.06 -3.82
C ASP A 12 8.13 15.44 -4.51
N LYS A 13 9.17 16.25 -4.24
CA LYS A 13 9.35 17.59 -4.86
C LYS A 13 9.47 17.53 -6.38
N ASP A 14 10.00 16.43 -6.90
CA ASP A 14 10.21 16.19 -8.33
C ASP A 14 9.09 15.34 -8.96
N PHE A 15 7.90 15.23 -8.32
CA PHE A 15 6.81 14.33 -8.72
C PHE A 15 6.45 14.42 -10.22
N ARG A 16 6.50 15.61 -10.83
CA ARG A 16 6.19 15.78 -12.26
C ARG A 16 7.18 15.04 -13.15
N LYS A 17 8.47 15.13 -12.83
CA LYS A 17 9.55 14.43 -13.57
C LYS A 17 9.40 12.93 -13.43
N ILE A 18 9.12 12.46 -12.21
CA ILE A 18 8.91 11.05 -11.91
C ILE A 18 7.66 10.55 -12.65
N LEU A 19 6.56 11.29 -12.60
CA LEU A 19 5.32 10.96 -13.30
C LEU A 19 5.51 10.83 -14.81
N ILE A 20 6.29 11.72 -15.43
CA ILE A 20 6.64 11.62 -16.86
C ILE A 20 7.40 10.32 -17.12
N SER A 21 8.39 10.00 -16.32
CA SER A 21 9.16 8.74 -16.42
C SER A 21 8.24 7.52 -16.29
N TYR A 22 7.33 7.51 -15.31
CA TYR A 22 6.38 6.41 -15.12
C TYR A 22 5.34 6.32 -16.25
N ASN A 23 4.95 7.45 -16.85
CA ASN A 23 4.09 7.44 -18.03
C ASN A 23 4.72 6.69 -19.22
N ASP A 24 6.03 6.61 -19.31
CA ASP A 24 6.74 5.92 -20.39
C ASP A 24 6.98 4.42 -20.07
N SER A 25 6.63 3.97 -18.87
CA SER A 25 6.69 2.58 -18.46
C SER A 25 5.36 1.86 -18.67
N GLU A 26 5.43 0.51 -18.72
CA GLU A 26 4.24 -0.36 -18.71
C GLU A 26 3.81 -0.76 -17.29
N ASN A 27 4.51 -0.28 -16.27
CA ASN A 27 4.24 -0.60 -14.87
C ASN A 27 2.91 0.00 -14.40
N ALA A 28 2.18 -0.74 -13.58
CA ALA A 28 0.99 -0.23 -12.88
C ALA A 28 1.39 0.29 -11.49
N ILE A 29 1.25 1.59 -11.22
CA ILE A 29 1.77 2.20 -9.99
C ILE A 29 0.67 2.98 -9.28
N VAL A 30 0.49 2.70 -7.98
CA VAL A 30 -0.37 3.47 -7.09
C VAL A 30 0.48 4.47 -6.31
N GLY A 31 0.42 5.74 -6.69
CA GLY A 31 1.08 6.82 -5.99
C GLY A 31 0.34 7.17 -4.71
N ALA A 32 0.98 7.05 -3.56
CA ALA A 32 0.44 7.45 -2.29
C ALA A 32 0.63 8.97 -2.05
N ILE A 33 -0.34 9.59 -1.40
CA ILE A 33 -0.26 10.98 -0.97
C ILE A 33 -0.23 10.98 0.56
N PHE A 34 0.94 11.28 1.10
CA PHE A 34 1.11 11.46 2.53
C PHE A 34 0.68 12.87 2.96
N LYS A 35 0.05 13.00 4.12
CA LYS A 35 -0.47 14.25 4.67
C LYS A 35 0.63 15.27 5.07
N LYS A 36 1.66 15.49 4.30
CA LYS A 36 2.55 16.66 4.49
C LYS A 36 1.99 17.94 3.89
N ALA A 37 0.90 17.82 3.14
CA ALA A 37 0.26 18.91 2.41
C ALA A 37 -1.11 19.24 3.03
N ASP A 38 -1.49 20.52 2.95
CA ASP A 38 -2.84 20.92 3.30
C ASP A 38 -3.86 20.43 2.25
N TYR A 39 -5.13 20.58 2.59
CA TYR A 39 -6.25 20.17 1.73
C TYR A 39 -6.22 20.83 0.36
N VAL A 40 -5.93 22.15 0.28
CA VAL A 40 -5.92 22.91 -0.98
C VAL A 40 -4.78 22.46 -1.87
N TYR A 41 -3.61 22.28 -1.30
CA TYR A 41 -2.45 21.76 -2.01
C TYR A 41 -2.74 20.37 -2.58
N THR A 42 -3.26 19.46 -1.76
CA THR A 42 -3.60 18.09 -2.18
C THR A 42 -4.61 18.09 -3.33
N LYS A 43 -5.63 18.93 -3.25
CA LYS A 43 -6.63 19.05 -4.32
C LYS A 43 -6.03 19.56 -5.64
N ASN A 44 -5.12 20.52 -5.58
CA ASN A 44 -4.41 21.04 -6.74
C ASN A 44 -3.48 19.98 -7.35
N LEU A 45 -2.73 19.25 -6.51
CA LEU A 45 -1.89 18.13 -6.93
C LEU A 45 -2.71 17.06 -7.67
N LEU A 46 -3.87 16.66 -7.14
CA LEU A 46 -4.74 15.68 -7.79
C LEU A 46 -5.28 16.18 -9.12
N ASN A 47 -5.69 17.44 -9.21
CA ASN A 47 -6.13 18.02 -10.47
C ASN A 47 -5.02 18.01 -11.54
N GLU A 48 -3.77 18.28 -11.14
CA GLU A 48 -2.63 18.22 -12.03
C GLU A 48 -2.32 16.76 -12.43
N PHE A 49 -2.22 15.85 -11.45
CA PHE A 49 -1.98 14.44 -11.69
C PHE A 49 -2.97 13.84 -12.69
N LEU A 50 -4.27 14.07 -12.50
CA LEU A 50 -5.31 13.50 -13.36
C LEU A 50 -5.30 14.05 -14.79
N LYS A 51 -4.73 15.25 -15.01
CA LYS A 51 -4.58 15.82 -16.36
C LYS A 51 -3.46 15.16 -17.17
N ILE A 52 -2.41 14.69 -16.51
CA ILE A 52 -1.17 14.25 -17.17
C ILE A 52 -0.86 12.76 -17.01
N ARG A 53 -1.52 12.05 -16.08
CA ARG A 53 -1.30 10.61 -15.87
C ARG A 53 -1.77 9.77 -17.04
N LYS A 54 -1.07 8.67 -17.32
CA LYS A 54 -1.55 7.59 -18.17
C LYS A 54 -2.47 6.62 -17.42
N ARG A 55 -3.08 5.67 -18.15
CA ARG A 55 -4.12 4.75 -17.67
C ARG A 55 -3.65 3.83 -16.54
N ASN A 56 -2.38 3.48 -16.50
CA ASN A 56 -1.77 2.55 -15.53
C ASN A 56 -1.28 3.24 -14.24
N LEU A 57 -1.43 4.56 -14.13
CA LEU A 57 -1.06 5.30 -12.93
C LEU A 57 -2.30 5.66 -12.11
N TYR A 58 -2.27 5.35 -10.85
CA TYR A 58 -3.33 5.50 -9.88
C TYR A 58 -2.84 6.35 -8.71
N PHE A 59 -3.75 6.71 -7.79
CA PHE A 59 -3.39 7.38 -6.56
C PHE A 59 -4.18 6.86 -5.37
N ALA A 60 -3.65 7.09 -4.17
CA ALA A 60 -4.23 6.73 -2.89
C ALA A 60 -3.84 7.78 -1.82
N PHE A 61 -4.42 7.66 -0.64
CA PHE A 61 -4.03 8.44 0.53
C PHE A 61 -3.42 7.53 1.59
N GLU A 62 -2.25 7.88 2.10
CA GLU A 62 -1.60 7.13 3.18
C GLU A 62 -2.10 7.56 4.57
N ASP A 63 -2.20 8.86 4.84
CA ASP A 63 -2.76 9.43 6.07
C ASP A 63 -3.85 10.45 5.72
N PHE A 64 -5.11 10.11 5.99
CA PHE A 64 -6.26 10.93 5.63
C PHE A 64 -6.71 11.86 6.75
N SER A 65 -5.86 12.17 7.72
CA SER A 65 -6.18 12.95 8.91
C SER A 65 -6.23 14.47 8.69
N TYR A 66 -6.80 14.91 7.56
CA TYR A 66 -7.01 16.34 7.30
C TYR A 66 -7.96 16.97 8.32
N GLU A 67 -7.72 18.24 8.69
CA GLU A 67 -8.55 18.99 9.64
C GLU A 67 -9.87 19.52 9.04
N GLU A 68 -10.05 19.38 7.74
CA GLU A 68 -11.27 19.75 7.03
C GLU A 68 -12.51 19.06 7.56
N ASP A 69 -13.68 19.69 7.39
CA ASP A 69 -14.95 19.04 7.72
C ASP A 69 -15.24 17.82 6.83
N MET A 70 -16.15 16.95 7.28
CA MET A 70 -16.48 15.72 6.57
C MET A 70 -17.08 15.95 5.19
N PHE A 71 -17.79 17.08 4.99
CA PHE A 71 -18.36 17.41 3.69
C PHE A 71 -17.22 17.68 2.68
N ASN A 72 -16.26 18.52 3.05
CA ASN A 72 -15.09 18.82 2.20
C ASN A 72 -14.24 17.58 1.93
N LEU A 73 -14.01 16.71 2.92
CA LEU A 73 -13.28 15.47 2.69
C LEU A 73 -14.00 14.55 1.69
N ILE A 74 -15.32 14.35 1.89
CA ILE A 74 -16.11 13.43 1.07
C ILE A 74 -16.32 13.98 -0.35
N HIS A 75 -16.67 15.26 -0.50
CA HIS A 75 -16.97 15.88 -1.79
C HIS A 75 -15.78 16.58 -2.44
N GLY A 76 -14.70 16.79 -1.68
CA GLY A 76 -13.44 17.35 -2.18
C GLY A 76 -12.42 16.28 -2.56
N LEU A 77 -11.91 15.51 -1.58
CA LEU A 77 -10.82 14.57 -1.83
C LEU A 77 -11.30 13.18 -2.26
N LEU A 78 -12.31 12.60 -1.61
CA LEU A 78 -12.84 11.29 -2.02
C LEU A 78 -13.60 11.33 -3.35
N TYR A 79 -14.00 12.52 -3.82
CA TYR A 79 -14.58 12.71 -5.15
C TYR A 79 -13.62 12.30 -6.28
N PHE A 80 -12.33 12.45 -6.07
CA PHE A 80 -11.30 12.02 -7.04
C PHE A 80 -11.13 10.50 -7.15
N ASN A 81 -11.83 9.72 -6.33
CA ASN A 81 -11.88 8.27 -6.36
C ASN A 81 -10.51 7.58 -6.19
N PRO A 82 -9.82 7.75 -5.05
CA PRO A 82 -8.57 7.05 -4.74
C PRO A 82 -8.74 5.53 -4.75
N ILE A 83 -7.68 4.78 -4.97
CA ILE A 83 -7.71 3.31 -4.89
C ILE A 83 -8.00 2.86 -3.45
N TYR A 84 -7.28 3.45 -2.50
CA TYR A 84 -7.46 3.20 -1.08
C TYR A 84 -7.22 4.47 -0.26
N VAL A 85 -7.59 4.39 1.01
CA VAL A 85 -7.34 5.44 2.01
C VAL A 85 -6.86 4.80 3.30
N GLY A 86 -5.67 5.16 3.76
CA GLY A 86 -5.15 4.92 5.10
C GLY A 86 -5.66 5.99 6.08
N LEU A 87 -6.06 5.60 7.29
CA LEU A 87 -6.55 6.55 8.29
C LEU A 87 -5.43 7.24 9.03
N THR A 88 -4.31 6.56 9.23
CA THR A 88 -3.18 7.04 10.04
C THR A 88 -1.87 6.79 9.35
N TRP A 89 -0.86 7.52 9.79
CA TRP A 89 0.52 7.07 9.76
C TRP A 89 0.85 6.34 11.08
N ASN A 90 2.08 6.41 11.56
CA ASN A 90 2.59 5.60 12.67
C ASN A 90 2.01 5.93 14.05
N TYR A 91 1.42 7.11 14.25
CA TYR A 91 0.95 7.60 15.54
C TYR A 91 -0.56 7.84 15.56
N GLU A 92 -1.07 8.20 16.73
CA GLU A 92 -2.46 8.62 16.89
C GLU A 92 -2.74 9.94 16.15
N ASN A 93 -3.92 10.02 15.51
CA ASN A 93 -4.46 11.23 14.93
C ASN A 93 -5.97 11.40 15.23
N ASN A 94 -6.64 12.30 14.51
CA ASN A 94 -8.08 12.56 14.71
C ASN A 94 -9.01 11.42 14.21
N LEU A 95 -8.49 10.41 13.48
CA LEU A 95 -9.25 9.29 12.90
C LEU A 95 -9.06 7.96 13.63
N ALA A 96 -7.81 7.61 13.96
CA ALA A 96 -7.47 6.30 14.53
C ALA A 96 -6.12 6.31 15.25
N TYR A 97 -5.61 5.13 15.58
CA TYR A 97 -4.34 4.90 16.26
C TYR A 97 -3.41 4.13 15.33
N GLY A 98 -2.22 4.68 15.10
CA GLY A 98 -1.17 4.07 14.31
C GLY A 98 -0.37 3.02 15.09
N SER A 99 0.53 2.32 14.41
CA SER A 99 1.25 1.13 14.87
C SER A 99 2.08 1.31 16.15
N TYR A 100 2.48 2.53 16.48
CA TYR A 100 3.19 2.85 17.76
C TYR A 100 2.25 3.29 18.88
N CYS A 101 0.94 3.18 18.69
CA CYS A 101 -0.10 3.55 19.64
C CYS A 101 -1.03 2.37 19.91
N ASP A 102 -2.00 2.55 20.80
CA ASP A 102 -2.97 1.52 21.13
C ASP A 102 -4.36 2.14 21.31
N GLY A 103 -5.32 1.72 20.50
CA GLY A 103 -6.71 2.20 20.56
C GLY A 103 -7.53 1.77 19.37
N LYS A 104 -8.85 2.00 19.48
CA LYS A 104 -9.83 1.70 18.43
C LYS A 104 -10.03 2.90 17.51
N ILE A 105 -10.63 2.67 16.35
CA ILE A 105 -11.00 3.72 15.40
C ILE A 105 -11.93 4.75 16.08
N LYS A 106 -11.59 6.02 15.92
CA LYS A 106 -12.36 7.14 16.51
C LYS A 106 -13.64 7.41 15.73
N LYS A 107 -14.56 8.18 16.31
CA LYS A 107 -15.85 8.52 15.70
C LYS A 107 -15.67 9.05 14.26
N ARG A 108 -14.76 10.01 14.08
CA ARG A 108 -14.46 10.61 12.77
C ARG A 108 -13.89 9.58 11.77
N GLY A 109 -13.04 8.67 12.22
CA GLY A 109 -12.53 7.57 11.38
C GLY A 109 -13.63 6.64 10.89
N LYS A 110 -14.61 6.32 11.75
CA LYS A 110 -15.79 5.51 11.36
C LYS A 110 -16.65 6.20 10.31
N GLU A 111 -16.79 7.52 10.39
CA GLU A 111 -17.49 8.31 9.36
C GLU A 111 -16.76 8.28 8.02
N VAL A 112 -15.41 8.37 8.04
CA VAL A 112 -14.56 8.19 6.85
C VAL A 112 -14.75 6.79 6.26
N ILE A 113 -14.63 5.72 7.06
CA ILE A 113 -14.80 4.34 6.58
C ILE A 113 -16.17 4.13 5.92
N LYS A 114 -17.23 4.65 6.53
CA LYS A 114 -18.58 4.60 5.94
C LYS A 114 -18.63 5.30 4.58
N ALA A 115 -17.97 6.44 4.44
CA ALA A 115 -17.88 7.14 3.16
C ALA A 115 -17.08 6.38 2.10
N LEU A 116 -15.99 5.69 2.51
CA LEU A 116 -15.19 4.81 1.65
C LEU A 116 -16.04 3.64 1.14
N LYS A 117 -16.70 2.93 2.07
CA LYS A 117 -17.57 1.79 1.74
C LYS A 117 -18.65 2.15 0.72
N ASN A 118 -19.32 3.29 0.91
CA ASN A 118 -20.38 3.77 0.01
C ASN A 118 -19.87 4.10 -1.40
N ARG A 119 -18.56 4.31 -1.57
CA ARG A 119 -17.89 4.61 -2.85
C ARG A 119 -17.11 3.44 -3.42
N GLY A 120 -17.11 2.30 -2.74
CA GLY A 120 -16.30 1.16 -3.13
C GLY A 120 -14.79 1.40 -3.00
N ILE A 121 -14.34 2.40 -2.20
CA ILE A 121 -12.94 2.69 -1.92
C ILE A 121 -12.45 1.75 -0.82
N TYR A 122 -11.24 1.20 -0.97
CA TYR A 122 -10.65 0.32 0.03
C TYR A 122 -10.09 1.09 1.22
N LEU A 123 -10.22 0.49 2.40
CA LEU A 123 -9.50 0.92 3.60
C LEU A 123 -8.13 0.24 3.62
N ASP A 124 -7.08 1.05 3.67
CA ASP A 124 -5.72 0.55 3.88
C ASP A 124 -5.41 0.51 5.38
N VAL A 125 -4.97 -0.67 5.84
CA VAL A 125 -4.65 -0.92 7.26
C VAL A 125 -3.16 -0.95 7.55
N SER A 126 -2.30 -0.59 6.60
CA SER A 126 -0.83 -0.71 6.69
C SER A 126 -0.23 -0.06 7.94
N HIS A 127 -0.76 1.05 8.39
CA HIS A 127 -0.26 1.79 9.55
C HIS A 127 -1.09 1.62 10.83
N LEU A 128 -2.23 0.93 10.78
CA LEU A 128 -3.09 0.81 11.95
C LEU A 128 -2.45 -0.04 13.05
N CYS A 129 -2.63 0.37 14.31
CA CYS A 129 -2.34 -0.51 15.44
C CYS A 129 -3.28 -1.71 15.45
N GLU A 130 -2.91 -2.77 16.15
CA GLU A 130 -3.66 -4.04 16.17
C GLU A 130 -5.14 -3.86 16.58
N LYS A 131 -5.44 -3.02 17.58
CA LYS A 131 -6.83 -2.76 18.00
C LYS A 131 -7.63 -2.00 16.93
N SER A 132 -7.04 -1.00 16.27
CA SER A 132 -7.68 -0.27 15.18
C SER A 132 -7.86 -1.17 13.96
N PHE A 133 -6.89 -2.07 13.68
CA PHE A 133 -6.97 -3.06 12.62
C PHE A 133 -8.21 -3.95 12.78
N TYR A 134 -8.36 -4.65 13.91
CA TYR A 134 -9.52 -5.52 14.11
C TYR A 134 -10.83 -4.76 14.25
N ASP A 135 -10.81 -3.52 14.77
CA ASP A 135 -12.02 -2.68 14.86
C ASP A 135 -12.51 -2.29 13.45
N ALA A 136 -11.64 -2.17 12.45
CA ALA A 136 -11.98 -1.82 11.07
C ALA A 136 -12.97 -2.79 10.42
N PHE A 137 -12.83 -4.09 10.67
CA PHE A 137 -13.71 -5.14 10.13
C PHE A 137 -15.16 -5.04 10.58
N ASN A 138 -15.45 -4.29 11.64
CA ASN A 138 -16.83 -4.00 12.06
C ASN A 138 -17.54 -2.99 11.12
N TYR A 139 -16.80 -2.28 10.25
CA TYR A 139 -17.34 -1.16 9.47
C TYR A 139 -17.26 -1.38 7.97
N THR A 140 -16.31 -2.18 7.49
CA THR A 140 -16.13 -2.46 6.07
C THR A 140 -15.52 -3.85 5.84
N ASP A 141 -15.86 -4.45 4.73
CA ASP A 141 -15.28 -5.68 4.17
C ASP A 141 -14.23 -5.38 3.07
N LYS A 142 -14.12 -4.12 2.64
CA LYS A 142 -13.15 -3.66 1.65
C LYS A 142 -11.86 -3.22 2.33
N ILE A 143 -11.03 -4.19 2.72
CA ILE A 143 -9.78 -3.98 3.46
C ILE A 143 -8.60 -4.50 2.66
N ILE A 144 -7.52 -3.73 2.63
CA ILE A 144 -6.23 -4.10 2.04
C ILE A 144 -5.10 -3.66 2.98
N CYS A 145 -3.91 -4.18 2.73
CA CYS A 145 -2.67 -3.69 3.33
C CYS A 145 -1.70 -3.32 2.20
N SER A 146 -1.52 -2.04 1.93
CA SER A 146 -0.81 -1.58 0.73
C SER A 146 0.70 -1.84 0.80
N HIS A 147 1.31 -1.74 1.99
CA HIS A 147 2.74 -1.93 2.20
C HIS A 147 3.05 -2.42 3.63
N THR A 148 3.62 -3.60 3.77
CA THR A 148 4.00 -4.21 5.05
C THR A 148 4.98 -5.36 4.85
N CYS A 149 5.51 -5.89 5.95
CA CYS A 149 6.19 -7.18 6.04
C CYS A 149 5.51 -8.07 7.10
N PHE A 150 6.09 -9.24 7.40
CA PHE A 150 5.44 -10.22 8.27
C PHE A 150 6.16 -10.33 9.61
N TYR A 151 5.38 -10.13 10.69
CA TYR A 151 5.86 -10.04 12.07
C TYR A 151 6.61 -11.28 12.53
N ASP A 152 6.17 -12.46 12.10
CA ASP A 152 6.78 -13.75 12.49
C ASP A 152 8.21 -13.92 11.95
N LEU A 153 8.59 -13.17 10.91
CA LEU A 153 9.94 -13.16 10.35
C LEU A 153 10.82 -12.04 10.91
N ASN A 154 10.21 -10.90 11.22
CA ASN A 154 10.90 -9.77 11.83
C ASN A 154 9.92 -9.01 12.74
N ASN A 155 10.15 -9.07 14.04
CA ASN A 155 9.33 -8.46 15.08
C ASN A 155 9.45 -6.91 15.02
N HIS A 156 8.68 -6.29 14.13
CA HIS A 156 8.60 -4.85 14.00
C HIS A 156 7.14 -4.38 14.15
N PRO A 157 6.85 -3.27 14.86
CA PRO A 157 5.47 -2.81 15.11
C PRO A 157 4.64 -2.54 13.83
N ARG A 158 5.30 -2.26 12.71
CA ARG A 158 4.66 -2.03 11.40
C ARG A 158 4.36 -3.32 10.64
N ASN A 159 4.93 -4.45 11.06
CA ASN A 159 4.71 -5.74 10.42
C ASN A 159 3.41 -6.38 10.91
N ILE A 160 2.66 -6.96 9.99
CA ILE A 160 1.39 -7.62 10.31
C ILE A 160 1.61 -9.05 10.78
N LYS A 161 0.79 -9.49 11.73
CA LYS A 161 0.81 -10.84 12.32
C LYS A 161 0.03 -11.82 11.46
N TYR A 162 0.29 -13.11 11.60
CA TYR A 162 -0.41 -14.19 10.90
C TYR A 162 -1.94 -14.06 10.94
N GLY A 163 -2.52 -13.75 12.12
CA GLY A 163 -3.97 -13.53 12.26
C GLY A 163 -4.49 -12.37 11.41
N GLN A 164 -3.72 -11.28 11.31
CA GLN A 164 -4.09 -10.12 10.50
C GLN A 164 -4.02 -10.45 8.99
N ILE A 165 -3.00 -11.19 8.55
CA ILE A 165 -2.89 -11.69 7.17
C ILE A 165 -4.12 -12.50 6.82
N LYS A 166 -4.48 -13.47 7.70
CA LYS A 166 -5.64 -14.34 7.51
C LYS A 166 -6.95 -13.56 7.35
N GLU A 167 -7.18 -12.52 8.15
CA GLU A 167 -8.39 -11.69 8.04
C GLU A 167 -8.45 -10.96 6.70
N ILE A 168 -7.33 -10.35 6.26
CA ILE A 168 -7.27 -9.63 4.97
C ILE A 168 -7.54 -10.60 3.82
N VAL A 169 -6.85 -11.74 3.77
CA VAL A 169 -6.99 -12.74 2.71
C VAL A 169 -8.42 -13.31 2.69
N SER A 170 -8.98 -13.62 3.86
CA SER A 170 -10.35 -14.16 3.99
C SER A 170 -11.43 -13.17 3.53
N SER A 171 -11.17 -11.86 3.63
CA SER A 171 -12.07 -10.81 3.12
C SER A 171 -11.90 -10.54 1.62
N GLY A 172 -10.99 -11.26 0.94
CA GLY A 172 -10.66 -11.04 -0.47
C GLY A 172 -9.76 -9.82 -0.71
N GLY A 173 -9.08 -9.35 0.33
CA GLY A 173 -8.11 -8.26 0.24
C GLY A 173 -6.78 -8.71 -0.33
N ILE A 174 -5.92 -7.74 -0.66
CA ILE A 174 -4.57 -7.95 -1.19
C ILE A 174 -3.55 -7.28 -0.26
N ILE A 175 -2.35 -7.85 -0.17
CA ILE A 175 -1.27 -7.37 0.68
C ILE A 175 -0.06 -7.04 -0.17
N GLY A 176 0.45 -5.81 -0.06
CA GLY A 176 1.70 -5.36 -0.67
C GLY A 176 2.89 -5.61 0.25
N LEU A 177 3.88 -6.34 -0.24
CA LEU A 177 5.16 -6.51 0.45
C LEU A 177 6.04 -5.28 0.22
N THR A 178 6.47 -4.62 1.30
CA THR A 178 7.39 -3.49 1.20
C THR A 178 8.85 -3.93 1.20
N PHE A 179 9.69 -3.06 0.61
CA PHE A 179 11.14 -3.27 0.60
C PHE A 179 11.88 -2.43 1.64
N TYR A 180 11.16 -1.72 2.51
CA TYR A 180 11.82 -1.00 3.59
C TYR A 180 12.58 -1.95 4.50
N LYS A 181 13.92 -1.83 4.49
CA LYS A 181 14.86 -2.77 5.13
C LYS A 181 14.55 -3.04 6.62
N PRO A 182 14.21 -2.02 7.46
CA PRO A 182 13.89 -2.28 8.87
C PRO A 182 12.67 -3.18 9.08
N PHE A 183 11.73 -3.27 8.12
CA PHE A 183 10.59 -4.17 8.21
C PHE A 183 10.95 -5.59 7.75
N LEU A 184 11.83 -5.71 6.77
CA LEU A 184 12.28 -7.00 6.25
C LEU A 184 13.18 -7.76 7.23
N THR A 185 14.12 -7.05 7.87
CA THR A 185 15.16 -7.72 8.67
C THR A 185 15.83 -6.77 9.68
N SER A 186 16.29 -7.35 10.78
CA SER A 186 17.15 -6.67 11.76
C SER A 186 18.64 -6.68 11.40
N LYS A 187 19.03 -7.31 10.28
CA LYS A 187 20.42 -7.29 9.79
C LYS A 187 20.87 -5.87 9.43
N GLN A 188 22.19 -5.64 9.47
CA GLN A 188 22.75 -4.38 9.03
C GLN A 188 22.51 -4.12 7.54
N VAL A 189 22.62 -5.14 6.70
CA VAL A 189 22.38 -5.11 5.25
C VAL A 189 21.33 -6.15 4.90
N ALA A 190 20.36 -5.77 4.09
CA ALA A 190 19.37 -6.66 3.50
C ALA A 190 19.73 -6.97 2.04
N ASP A 191 19.28 -8.10 1.55
CA ASP A 191 19.44 -8.55 0.17
C ASP A 191 18.16 -9.25 -0.36
N VAL A 192 18.20 -9.76 -1.57
CA VAL A 192 17.10 -10.47 -2.21
C VAL A 192 16.59 -11.66 -1.38
N TYR A 193 17.47 -12.29 -0.59
CA TYR A 193 17.07 -13.40 0.29
C TYR A 193 16.12 -12.94 1.41
N ASP A 194 16.31 -11.74 1.95
CA ASP A 194 15.41 -11.20 2.98
C ASP A 194 14.02 -10.90 2.39
N VAL A 195 13.94 -10.40 1.16
CA VAL A 195 12.66 -10.23 0.41
C VAL A 195 12.01 -11.59 0.14
N TYR A 196 12.80 -12.54 -0.38
CA TYR A 196 12.34 -13.91 -0.66
C TYR A 196 11.72 -14.58 0.56
N LYS A 197 12.32 -14.47 1.75
CA LYS A 197 11.77 -15.09 2.97
C LYS A 197 10.34 -14.63 3.28
N HIS A 198 10.05 -13.36 3.07
CA HIS A 198 8.70 -12.84 3.27
C HIS A 198 7.74 -13.36 2.20
N ILE A 199 8.15 -13.39 0.94
CA ILE A 199 7.35 -13.98 -0.14
C ILE A 199 7.06 -15.45 0.16
N ASP A 200 8.09 -16.23 0.47
CA ASP A 200 7.98 -17.67 0.74
C ASP A 200 7.08 -17.93 1.95
N TYR A 201 7.26 -17.19 3.04
CA TYR A 201 6.37 -17.29 4.22
C TYR A 201 4.90 -17.08 3.84
N PHE A 202 4.61 -16.05 3.03
CA PHE A 202 3.24 -15.79 2.63
C PHE A 202 2.70 -16.90 1.73
N VAL A 203 3.42 -17.26 0.69
CA VAL A 203 2.97 -18.24 -0.31
C VAL A 203 2.76 -19.63 0.32
N GLN A 204 3.65 -20.07 1.21
CA GLN A 204 3.52 -21.36 1.91
C GLN A 204 2.28 -21.43 2.82
N ASN A 205 1.79 -20.30 3.33
CA ASN A 205 0.65 -20.27 4.25
C ASN A 205 -0.68 -19.88 3.58
N PHE A 206 -0.66 -19.09 2.49
CA PHE A 206 -1.85 -18.47 1.94
C PHE A 206 -1.98 -18.59 0.40
N GLY A 207 -0.96 -19.16 -0.29
CA GLY A 207 -0.91 -19.13 -1.76
C GLY A 207 -0.37 -17.81 -2.31
N ALA A 208 -0.23 -17.71 -3.62
CA ALA A 208 0.35 -16.54 -4.29
C ALA A 208 -0.67 -15.45 -4.62
N GLU A 209 -1.97 -15.73 -4.60
CA GLU A 209 -3.02 -14.92 -5.22
C GLU A 209 -3.30 -13.58 -4.54
N ASN A 210 -3.00 -13.45 -3.25
CA ASN A 210 -3.29 -12.24 -2.47
C ASN A 210 -2.04 -11.44 -2.11
N LEU A 211 -0.87 -11.80 -2.67
CA LEU A 211 0.38 -11.09 -2.47
C LEU A 211 0.69 -10.21 -3.68
N ALA A 212 1.07 -8.97 -3.42
CA ALA A 212 1.59 -8.01 -4.40
C ALA A 212 2.84 -7.33 -3.84
N LEU A 213 3.42 -6.41 -4.58
CA LEU A 213 4.48 -5.53 -4.12
C LEU A 213 3.89 -4.17 -3.73
N GLY A 214 4.43 -3.57 -2.67
CA GLY A 214 4.14 -2.20 -2.25
C GLY A 214 5.46 -1.59 -1.81
N THR A 215 6.26 -1.15 -2.78
CA THR A 215 7.72 -0.92 -2.62
C THR A 215 8.08 0.10 -1.57
N ASP A 216 7.21 1.09 -1.36
CA ASP A 216 7.45 2.24 -0.48
C ASP A 216 8.59 3.17 -1.03
N PHE A 217 8.80 3.14 -2.35
CA PHE A 217 9.76 4.04 -3.00
C PHE A 217 9.35 5.50 -2.80
N TYR A 218 10.33 6.36 -2.56
CA TYR A 218 10.21 7.77 -2.18
C TYR A 218 9.64 8.00 -0.77
N GLY A 219 9.09 6.98 -0.09
CA GLY A 219 8.63 7.05 1.30
C GLY A 219 9.70 6.67 2.32
N CYS A 220 10.73 5.95 1.89
CA CYS A 220 11.84 5.51 2.73
C CYS A 220 13.18 5.54 1.99
N GLU A 221 14.30 5.35 2.73
CA GLU A 221 15.66 5.47 2.17
C GLU A 221 16.47 4.16 2.26
N GLU A 222 16.05 3.19 3.09
CA GLU A 222 16.80 1.97 3.34
C GLU A 222 16.18 0.78 2.59
N PHE A 223 16.84 0.33 1.53
CA PHE A 223 16.40 -0.81 0.70
C PHE A 223 17.41 -1.96 0.71
N PRO A 224 16.99 -3.20 0.39
CA PRO A 224 17.91 -4.28 0.09
C PRO A 224 18.82 -3.95 -1.09
N SER A 225 20.00 -4.55 -1.13
CA SER A 225 20.94 -4.36 -2.23
C SER A 225 20.30 -4.70 -3.59
N GLY A 226 20.32 -3.74 -4.52
CA GLY A 226 19.68 -3.87 -5.83
C GLY A 226 18.17 -3.60 -5.88
N PHE A 227 17.56 -3.05 -4.81
CA PHE A 227 16.12 -2.79 -4.72
C PHE A 227 15.76 -1.30 -4.58
N SER A 228 16.61 -0.41 -5.06
CA SER A 228 16.37 1.04 -4.97
C SER A 228 15.49 1.62 -6.10
N ASP A 229 15.20 0.84 -7.12
CA ASP A 229 14.34 1.19 -8.26
C ASP A 229 13.78 -0.10 -8.91
N TYR A 230 12.97 0.04 -9.95
CA TYR A 230 12.32 -1.11 -10.59
C TYR A 230 13.26 -2.08 -11.35
N SER A 231 14.56 -1.84 -11.41
CA SER A 231 15.54 -2.83 -11.91
C SER A 231 15.63 -4.09 -11.03
N PHE A 232 15.08 -4.04 -9.82
CA PHE A 232 14.96 -5.22 -8.95
C PHE A 232 14.13 -6.35 -9.59
N GLU A 233 13.30 -6.05 -10.59
CA GLU A 233 12.43 -7.03 -11.24
C GLU A 233 13.22 -8.27 -11.67
N ASP A 234 14.29 -8.09 -12.41
CA ASP A 234 15.10 -9.20 -12.91
C ASP A 234 15.77 -9.96 -11.76
N ILE A 235 16.27 -9.24 -10.75
CA ILE A 235 16.93 -9.84 -9.58
C ILE A 235 15.95 -10.74 -8.82
N LEU A 236 14.75 -10.22 -8.53
CA LEU A 236 13.74 -10.94 -7.75
C LEU A 236 13.16 -12.11 -8.54
N LYS A 237 12.83 -11.89 -9.81
CA LYS A 237 12.32 -12.93 -10.73
C LYS A 237 13.28 -14.09 -10.84
N ASP A 238 14.54 -13.82 -11.17
CA ASP A 238 15.58 -14.85 -11.28
C ASP A 238 15.77 -15.60 -9.97
N TYR A 239 15.71 -14.90 -8.84
CA TYR A 239 15.89 -15.52 -7.54
C TYR A 239 14.73 -16.46 -7.20
N LEU A 240 13.47 -16.05 -7.41
CA LEU A 240 12.28 -16.87 -7.18
C LEU A 240 12.28 -18.13 -8.06
N LEU A 241 12.60 -17.99 -9.36
CA LEU A 241 12.71 -19.14 -10.26
C LEU A 241 13.79 -20.12 -9.80
N LYS A 242 14.97 -19.64 -9.37
CA LYS A 242 16.05 -20.49 -8.78
C LYS A 242 15.60 -21.18 -7.48
N LYS A 243 14.64 -20.63 -6.75
CA LYS A 243 14.05 -21.23 -5.53
C LYS A 243 12.95 -22.24 -5.84
N GLY A 244 12.60 -22.43 -7.13
CA GLY A 244 11.62 -23.42 -7.56
C GLY A 244 10.20 -22.92 -7.69
N TYR A 245 9.98 -21.62 -7.63
CA TYR A 245 8.68 -21.02 -7.98
C TYR A 245 8.43 -21.21 -9.47
N ASP A 246 7.19 -21.50 -9.86
CA ASP A 246 6.84 -21.47 -11.27
C ASP A 246 6.69 -20.03 -11.77
N ILE A 247 6.70 -19.88 -13.09
CA ILE A 247 6.66 -18.56 -13.71
C ILE A 247 5.32 -17.86 -13.48
N ASP A 248 4.23 -18.60 -13.36
CA ASP A 248 2.88 -18.03 -13.15
C ASP A 248 2.77 -17.41 -11.76
N ASP A 249 3.25 -18.08 -10.71
CA ASP A 249 3.29 -17.55 -9.34
C ASP A 249 4.19 -16.30 -9.27
N VAL A 250 5.35 -16.33 -9.93
CA VAL A 250 6.24 -15.17 -10.00
C VAL A 250 5.55 -13.98 -10.68
N GLU A 251 4.91 -14.18 -11.82
CA GLU A 251 4.18 -13.12 -12.52
C GLU A 251 2.95 -12.64 -11.75
N ARG A 252 2.28 -13.51 -10.99
CA ARG A 252 1.19 -13.12 -10.09
C ARG A 252 1.68 -12.12 -9.06
N ILE A 253 2.74 -12.45 -8.35
CA ILE A 253 3.30 -11.61 -7.28
C ILE A 253 3.81 -10.27 -7.83
N LEU A 254 4.54 -10.30 -8.94
CA LEU A 254 5.16 -9.12 -9.52
C LEU A 254 4.15 -8.18 -10.18
N TYR A 255 3.07 -8.71 -10.78
CA TYR A 255 2.18 -7.91 -11.62
C TYR A 255 0.70 -8.31 -11.59
N LYS A 256 0.35 -9.61 -11.84
CA LYS A 256 -1.02 -10.00 -12.18
C LYS A 256 -2.01 -9.74 -11.04
N ASN A 257 -1.66 -10.07 -9.80
CA ASN A 257 -2.57 -9.94 -8.66
C ASN A 257 -3.03 -8.49 -8.46
N LEU A 258 -2.10 -7.56 -8.46
CA LEU A 258 -2.44 -6.14 -8.31
C LEU A 258 -3.13 -5.59 -9.55
N SER A 259 -2.70 -5.96 -10.75
CA SER A 259 -3.32 -5.50 -12.00
C SER A 259 -4.79 -5.94 -12.08
N GLU A 260 -5.09 -7.21 -11.78
CA GLU A 260 -6.47 -7.73 -11.72
C GLU A 260 -7.31 -7.03 -10.63
N PHE A 261 -6.70 -6.76 -9.47
CA PHE A 261 -7.35 -6.02 -8.40
C PHE A 261 -7.74 -4.60 -8.84
N LEU A 262 -6.83 -3.89 -9.50
CA LEU A 262 -7.06 -2.54 -10.01
C LEU A 262 -8.10 -2.50 -11.14
N ASP A 263 -8.12 -3.52 -12.01
CA ASP A 263 -9.09 -3.61 -13.11
C ASP A 263 -10.51 -3.91 -12.63
N LYS A 264 -10.68 -4.76 -11.63
CA LYS A 264 -11.99 -5.00 -10.99
C LYS A 264 -12.59 -3.70 -10.43
N ARG A 265 -11.76 -2.77 -9.95
CA ARG A 265 -12.22 -1.50 -9.44
C ARG A 265 -12.68 -0.52 -10.53
N LYS A 266 -12.15 -0.60 -11.75
CA LYS A 266 -12.58 0.26 -12.88
C LYS A 266 -14.03 -0.01 -13.33
N GLN A 267 -14.62 -1.12 -12.91
CA GLN A 267 -15.96 -1.54 -13.28
C GLN A 267 -17.05 -0.95 -12.38
N PHE A 268 -16.69 -0.21 -11.34
CA PHE A 268 -17.60 0.51 -10.43
C PHE A 268 -17.34 2.03 -10.50
#